data_2181a9f647df8739eeba9901df480626
#
_entry.id   2181a9f647df8739eeba9901df480626
#
_cell.length_a   1.000
_cell.length_b   1.000
_cell.length_c   1.000
_cell.angle_alpha   90.00
_cell.angle_beta   90.00
_cell.angle_gamma   90.00
#
_symmetry.space_group_name_H-M   'P 1'
#
loop_
_entity.id
_entity.type
_entity.pdbx_description
1 polymer ?
#
loop_
_entity_poly.entity_id
_entity_poly.type
_entity_poly.pdbx_seq_one_letter_code
_entity_poly.pdbx_strand_id
1 'polypeptide(L)'
;MQYVGIQTQQSRNNLRSAFLLFLFPCLVAALLYLACYLLTFMGYKEDMEVEMMPIVNHFFFSSLPYTMGIVLIWFLIAYWANTSIINSATGSKPLNRQENKRVYNLVENLCMSQGMKMPKINIIYDSSLNAFASGINERTYTVTLSEGIIRKLNDEELSLIHISEPTR
;
A
#
# COMPACT_ATOMS: atom_id res chain seq x y z
N MET A 1 -15.73 21.01 17.36
CA MET A 1 -14.84 20.01 16.76
C MET A 1 -13.62 19.86 17.68
N GLN A 2 -13.40 18.69 18.29
CA GLN A 2 -12.19 18.47 19.09
C GLN A 2 -10.99 18.37 18.13
N TYR A 3 -10.02 19.24 18.33
CA TYR A 3 -8.74 19.20 17.62
C TYR A 3 -7.97 17.95 18.05
N VAL A 4 -7.99 16.93 17.23
CA VAL A 4 -7.24 15.69 17.49
C VAL A 4 -5.83 15.92 16.95
N GLY A 5 -4.84 15.93 17.84
CA GLY A 5 -3.44 16.14 17.46
C GLY A 5 -2.97 15.11 16.41
N ILE A 6 -2.08 15.53 15.51
CA ILE A 6 -1.55 14.73 14.40
C ILE A 6 -1.01 13.37 14.88
N GLN A 7 -0.32 13.34 16.02
CA GLN A 7 0.21 12.10 16.63
C GLN A 7 -0.89 11.10 17.01
N THR A 8 -2.05 11.58 17.48
CA THR A 8 -3.18 10.71 17.83
C THR A 8 -3.83 10.14 16.58
N GLN A 9 -3.92 10.91 15.50
CA GLN A 9 -4.44 10.42 14.22
C GLN A 9 -3.50 9.38 13.61
N GLN A 10 -2.19 9.61 13.66
CA GLN A 10 -1.19 8.67 13.17
C GLN A 10 -1.22 7.35 13.96
N SER A 11 -1.29 7.40 15.28
CA SER A 11 -1.41 6.20 16.12
C SER A 11 -2.67 5.39 15.80
N ARG A 12 -3.82 6.08 15.61
CA ARG A 12 -5.07 5.42 15.21
C ARG A 12 -4.98 4.80 13.83
N ASN A 13 -4.34 5.47 12.88
CA ASN A 13 -4.17 4.94 11.53
C ASN A 13 -3.23 3.74 11.52
N ASN A 14 -2.13 3.78 12.28
CA ASN A 14 -1.23 2.65 12.43
C ASN A 14 -1.93 1.44 13.04
N LEU A 15 -2.74 1.66 14.08
CA LEU A 15 -3.53 0.58 14.69
C LEU A 15 -4.54 -0.02 13.72
N ARG A 16 -5.26 0.82 12.95
CA ARG A 16 -6.19 0.36 11.92
C ARG A 16 -5.48 -0.42 10.81
N SER A 17 -4.33 0.07 10.37
CA SER A 17 -3.52 -0.62 9.36
C SER A 17 -3.00 -1.97 9.86
N ALA A 18 -2.53 -2.03 11.11
CA ALA A 18 -2.12 -3.28 11.74
C ALA A 18 -3.30 -4.27 11.88
N PHE A 19 -4.48 -3.76 12.27
CA PHE A 19 -5.69 -4.58 12.34
C PHE A 19 -6.08 -5.15 10.97
N LEU A 20 -6.07 -4.33 9.92
CA LEU A 20 -6.38 -4.78 8.55
C LEU A 20 -5.35 -5.79 8.04
N LEU A 21 -4.07 -5.58 8.37
CA LEU A 21 -2.99 -6.50 8.01
C LEU A 21 -3.20 -7.89 8.65
N PHE A 22 -3.68 -7.91 9.89
CA PHE A 22 -3.98 -9.17 10.59
C PHE A 22 -5.30 -9.78 10.16
N LEU A 23 -6.31 -8.95 9.86
CA LEU A 23 -7.63 -9.39 9.42
C LEU A 23 -7.59 -10.15 8.09
N PHE A 24 -6.68 -9.75 7.18
CA PHE A 24 -6.58 -10.37 5.86
C PHE A 24 -6.23 -11.87 5.91
N PRO A 25 -5.20 -12.33 6.61
CA PRO A 25 -4.95 -13.77 6.78
C PRO A 25 -6.11 -14.53 7.44
N CYS A 26 -6.80 -13.90 8.41
CA CYS A 26 -7.97 -14.50 9.03
C CYS A 26 -9.13 -14.67 8.03
N LEU A 27 -9.36 -13.67 7.17
CA LEU A 27 -10.35 -13.76 6.10
C LEU A 27 -10.02 -14.88 5.12
N VAL A 28 -8.73 -14.99 4.71
CA VAL A 28 -8.28 -16.07 3.82
C VAL A 28 -8.49 -17.43 4.46
N ALA A 29 -8.19 -17.59 5.75
CA ALA A 29 -8.43 -18.83 6.48
C ALA A 29 -9.93 -19.19 6.55
N ALA A 30 -10.79 -18.19 6.78
CA ALA A 30 -12.24 -18.39 6.78
C ALA A 30 -12.78 -18.81 5.40
N LEU A 31 -12.29 -18.19 4.33
CA LEU A 31 -12.64 -18.56 2.95
C LEU A 31 -12.13 -19.97 2.60
N LEU A 32 -10.93 -20.34 3.05
CA LEU A 32 -10.39 -21.67 2.90
C LEU A 32 -11.27 -22.71 3.60
N TYR A 33 -11.68 -22.43 4.85
CA TYR A 33 -12.58 -23.32 5.59
C TYR A 33 -13.92 -23.49 4.87
N LEU A 34 -14.51 -22.38 4.40
CA LEU A 34 -15.74 -22.43 3.62
C LEU A 34 -15.58 -23.25 2.33
N ALA A 35 -14.46 -23.09 1.62
CA ALA A 35 -14.16 -23.86 0.42
C ALA A 35 -14.03 -25.38 0.72
N CYS A 36 -13.31 -25.73 1.80
CA CYS A 36 -13.21 -27.13 2.25
C CYS A 36 -14.58 -27.71 2.61
N TYR A 37 -15.42 -26.92 3.30
CA TYR A 37 -16.79 -27.31 3.63
C TYR A 37 -17.65 -27.59 2.38
N LEU A 38 -17.67 -26.64 1.43
CA LEU A 38 -18.46 -26.76 0.20
C LEU A 38 -17.99 -27.95 -0.67
N LEU A 39 -16.68 -28.13 -0.82
CA LEU A 39 -16.12 -29.23 -1.61
C LEU A 39 -16.45 -30.59 -0.97
N THR A 40 -16.34 -30.68 0.37
CA THR A 40 -16.70 -31.90 1.09
C THR A 40 -18.20 -32.16 1.00
N PHE A 41 -19.03 -31.12 1.14
CA PHE A 41 -20.48 -31.24 1.02
C PHE A 41 -20.92 -31.74 -0.36
N MET A 42 -20.29 -31.25 -1.45
CA MET A 42 -20.61 -31.69 -2.80
C MET A 42 -20.20 -33.16 -3.06
N GLY A 43 -19.17 -33.64 -2.38
CA GLY A 43 -18.67 -35.02 -2.50
C GLY A 43 -19.23 -35.99 -1.45
N TYR A 44 -19.90 -35.46 -0.42
CA TYR A 44 -20.42 -36.27 0.69
C TYR A 44 -21.64 -37.06 0.26
N LYS A 45 -21.60 -38.37 0.57
CA LYS A 45 -22.75 -39.27 0.38
C LYS A 45 -23.26 -39.71 1.75
N GLU A 46 -24.56 -39.76 1.91
CA GLU A 46 -25.19 -40.17 3.19
C GLU A 46 -24.85 -41.62 3.64
N ASP A 47 -24.38 -42.46 2.70
CA ASP A 47 -23.95 -43.82 2.97
C ASP A 47 -22.54 -43.94 3.60
N MET A 48 -21.86 -42.80 3.82
CA MET A 48 -20.54 -42.78 4.43
C MET A 48 -20.64 -42.99 5.95
N GLU A 49 -19.90 -43.96 6.48
CA GLU A 49 -19.82 -44.24 7.93
C GLU A 49 -19.10 -43.09 8.73
N VAL A 50 -18.46 -42.17 8.05
CA VAL A 50 -17.66 -41.08 8.66
C VAL A 50 -18.45 -39.76 8.60
N GLU A 51 -18.52 -39.08 9.74
CA GLU A 51 -19.12 -37.74 9.81
C GLU A 51 -18.40 -36.74 8.91
N MET A 52 -19.15 -35.81 8.32
CA MET A 52 -18.62 -34.81 7.39
C MET A 52 -17.58 -33.86 8.03
N MET A 53 -17.82 -33.42 9.27
CA MET A 53 -17.00 -32.40 9.94
C MET A 53 -15.53 -32.82 10.17
N PRO A 54 -15.21 -34.06 10.61
CA PRO A 54 -13.83 -34.52 10.69
C PRO A 54 -13.09 -34.46 9.35
N ILE A 55 -13.78 -34.75 8.23
CA ILE A 55 -13.22 -34.70 6.88
C ILE A 55 -12.88 -33.25 6.51
N VAL A 56 -13.81 -32.31 6.74
CA VAL A 56 -13.59 -30.88 6.50
C VAL A 56 -12.40 -30.36 7.30
N ASN A 57 -12.35 -30.68 8.60
CA ASN A 57 -11.26 -30.26 9.47
C ASN A 57 -9.91 -30.82 9.03
N HIS A 58 -9.87 -32.08 8.61
CA HIS A 58 -8.64 -32.70 8.10
C HIS A 58 -8.11 -31.96 6.85
N PHE A 59 -8.97 -31.70 5.88
CA PHE A 59 -8.57 -30.93 4.67
C PHE A 59 -8.15 -29.50 5.02
N PHE A 60 -8.88 -28.84 5.90
CA PHE A 60 -8.55 -27.48 6.34
C PHE A 60 -7.17 -27.40 7.00
N PHE A 61 -6.93 -28.22 8.04
CA PHE A 61 -5.63 -28.20 8.74
C PHE A 61 -4.46 -28.68 7.90
N SER A 62 -4.69 -29.56 6.94
CA SER A 62 -3.66 -29.99 5.99
C SER A 62 -3.30 -28.89 5.00
N SER A 63 -4.26 -28.09 4.52
CA SER A 63 -4.04 -27.05 3.51
C SER A 63 -3.69 -25.70 4.12
N LEU A 64 -4.03 -25.44 5.39
CA LEU A 64 -3.78 -24.18 6.07
C LEU A 64 -2.31 -23.71 6.03
N PRO A 65 -1.29 -24.55 6.35
CA PRO A 65 0.11 -24.11 6.34
C PRO A 65 0.57 -23.70 4.94
N TYR A 66 0.14 -24.39 3.89
CA TYR A 66 0.46 -24.03 2.51
C TYR A 66 -0.17 -22.70 2.11
N THR A 67 -1.44 -22.51 2.45
CA THR A 67 -2.17 -21.27 2.18
C THR A 67 -1.53 -20.09 2.92
N MET A 68 -1.19 -20.26 4.19
CA MET A 68 -0.51 -19.21 4.96
C MET A 68 0.89 -18.92 4.42
N GLY A 69 1.63 -19.94 3.94
CA GLY A 69 2.91 -19.78 3.26
C GLY A 69 2.78 -18.93 2.00
N ILE A 70 1.77 -19.20 1.17
CA ILE A 70 1.49 -18.41 -0.04
C ILE A 70 1.14 -16.96 0.31
N VAL A 71 0.29 -16.73 1.32
CA VAL A 71 -0.07 -15.40 1.80
C VAL A 71 1.17 -14.64 2.27
N LEU A 72 2.06 -15.29 3.03
CA LEU A 72 3.29 -14.67 3.50
C LEU A 72 4.21 -14.27 2.33
N ILE A 73 4.41 -15.18 1.37
CA ILE A 73 5.20 -14.89 0.17
C ILE A 73 4.60 -13.72 -0.60
N TRP A 74 3.28 -13.69 -0.75
CA TRP A 74 2.59 -12.58 -1.40
C TRP A 74 2.83 -11.24 -0.69
N PHE A 75 2.76 -11.21 0.64
CA PHE A 75 3.07 -10.00 1.42
C PHE A 75 4.53 -9.56 1.23
N LEU A 76 5.47 -10.49 1.19
CA LEU A 76 6.87 -10.18 0.93
C LEU A 76 7.05 -9.56 -0.48
N ILE A 77 6.46 -10.17 -1.49
CA ILE A 77 6.48 -9.63 -2.87
C ILE A 77 5.85 -8.25 -2.91
N ALA A 78 4.67 -8.07 -2.31
CA ALA A 78 3.98 -6.78 -2.28
C ALA A 78 4.82 -5.71 -1.56
N TYR A 79 5.49 -6.06 -0.47
CA TYR A 79 6.38 -5.16 0.26
C TYR A 79 7.56 -4.69 -0.60
N TRP A 80 8.26 -5.65 -1.24
CA TRP A 80 9.45 -5.34 -2.05
C TRP A 80 9.10 -4.66 -3.37
N ALA A 81 7.99 -5.04 -3.99
CA ALA A 81 7.57 -4.54 -5.29
C ALA A 81 6.69 -3.27 -5.23
N ASN A 82 6.31 -2.79 -4.04
CA ASN A 82 5.37 -1.67 -3.84
C ASN A 82 5.68 -0.46 -4.74
N THR A 83 6.88 0.09 -4.64
CA THR A 83 7.26 1.27 -5.43
C THR A 83 7.30 0.98 -6.94
N SER A 84 7.75 -0.22 -7.33
CA SER A 84 7.81 -0.63 -8.72
C SER A 84 6.41 -0.81 -9.32
N ILE A 85 5.49 -1.41 -8.57
CA ILE A 85 4.10 -1.59 -8.98
C ILE A 85 3.42 -0.24 -9.18
N ILE A 86 3.60 0.70 -8.25
CA ILE A 86 3.03 2.05 -8.36
C ILE A 86 3.60 2.77 -9.58
N ASN A 87 4.91 2.75 -9.79
CA ASN A 87 5.54 3.39 -10.93
C ASN A 87 5.05 2.80 -12.26
N SER A 88 4.92 1.49 -12.34
CA SER A 88 4.40 0.81 -13.55
C SER A 88 2.92 1.13 -13.80
N ALA A 89 2.09 1.12 -12.75
CA ALA A 89 0.66 1.41 -12.86
C ALA A 89 0.37 2.87 -13.24
N THR A 90 1.23 3.80 -12.82
CA THR A 90 1.07 5.24 -13.09
C THR A 90 1.85 5.71 -14.32
N GLY A 91 2.70 4.89 -14.89
CA GLY A 91 3.61 5.28 -15.97
C GLY A 91 4.63 6.35 -15.54
N SER A 92 4.86 6.49 -14.23
CA SER A 92 5.77 7.51 -13.71
C SER A 92 7.23 7.19 -14.03
N LYS A 93 8.00 8.23 -14.33
CA LYS A 93 9.44 8.15 -14.62
C LYS A 93 10.23 8.97 -13.62
N PRO A 94 11.44 8.53 -13.23
CA PRO A 94 12.31 9.34 -12.40
C PRO A 94 12.60 10.70 -13.05
N LEU A 95 12.47 11.77 -12.29
CA LEU A 95 12.80 13.12 -12.72
C LEU A 95 14.23 13.46 -12.25
N ASN A 96 15.10 13.80 -13.19
CA ASN A 96 16.45 14.23 -12.87
C ASN A 96 16.51 15.75 -12.63
N ARG A 97 17.44 16.19 -11.78
CA ARG A 97 17.65 17.63 -11.48
C ARG A 97 17.88 18.47 -12.74
N GLN A 98 18.51 17.88 -13.76
CA GLN A 98 18.80 18.58 -15.01
C GLN A 98 17.55 18.83 -15.86
N GLU A 99 16.55 17.95 -15.78
CA GLU A 99 15.31 18.03 -16.57
C GLU A 99 14.36 19.10 -16.03
N ASN A 100 14.26 19.23 -14.71
CA ASN A 100 13.42 20.27 -14.09
C ASN A 100 14.04 20.77 -12.77
N LYS A 101 14.93 21.74 -12.88
CA LYS A 101 15.60 22.37 -11.73
C LYS A 101 14.62 23.04 -10.78
N ARG A 102 13.52 23.61 -11.31
CA ARG A 102 12.51 24.31 -10.53
C ARG A 102 11.86 23.39 -9.52
N VAL A 103 11.30 22.27 -9.97
CA VAL A 103 10.64 21.28 -9.10
C VAL A 103 11.64 20.68 -8.12
N TYR A 104 12.83 20.34 -8.60
CA TYR A 104 13.84 19.71 -7.78
C TYR A 104 14.29 20.61 -6.62
N ASN A 105 14.62 21.88 -6.90
CA ASN A 105 15.02 22.86 -5.88
C ASN A 105 13.89 23.15 -4.89
N LEU A 106 12.64 23.20 -5.36
CA LEU A 106 11.48 23.42 -4.50
C LEU A 106 11.31 22.30 -3.48
N VAL A 107 11.36 21.06 -3.93
CA VAL A 107 11.28 19.88 -3.03
C VAL A 107 12.48 19.83 -2.09
N GLU A 108 13.68 20.12 -2.57
CA GLU A 108 14.90 20.18 -1.76
C GLU A 108 14.81 21.23 -0.64
N ASN A 109 14.35 22.44 -0.97
CA ASN A 109 14.16 23.52 0.01
C ASN A 109 13.13 23.15 1.07
N LEU A 110 12.03 22.53 0.67
CA LEU A 110 11.00 22.06 1.61
C LEU A 110 11.54 20.95 2.53
N CYS A 111 12.27 20.01 1.99
CA CYS A 111 12.89 18.95 2.81
C CYS A 111 13.90 19.53 3.81
N MET A 112 14.71 20.50 3.38
CA MET A 112 15.66 21.18 4.26
C MET A 112 14.96 21.95 5.38
N SER A 113 13.88 22.66 5.06
CA SER A 113 13.10 23.42 6.06
C SER A 113 12.44 22.53 7.13
N GLN A 114 12.12 21.29 6.78
CA GLN A 114 11.48 20.31 7.66
C GLN A 114 12.46 19.32 8.28
N GLY A 115 13.77 19.41 7.97
CA GLY A 115 14.79 18.47 8.46
C GLY A 115 14.59 17.04 7.93
N MET A 116 13.96 16.89 6.76
CA MET A 116 13.66 15.61 6.13
C MET A 116 14.67 15.25 5.06
N LYS A 117 14.89 13.95 4.87
CA LYS A 117 15.67 13.47 3.71
C LYS A 117 14.87 13.68 2.44
N MET A 118 15.58 14.07 1.38
CA MET A 118 14.99 14.27 0.07
C MET A 118 14.42 12.96 -0.49
N PRO A 119 13.12 12.91 -0.83
CA PRO A 119 12.52 11.75 -1.49
C PRO A 119 12.97 11.67 -2.94
N LYS A 120 12.71 10.53 -3.58
CA LYS A 120 12.81 10.43 -5.03
C LYS A 120 11.71 11.26 -5.67
N ILE A 121 12.00 11.92 -6.78
CA ILE A 121 11.01 12.70 -7.52
C ILE A 121 10.71 11.96 -8.83
N ASN A 122 9.44 11.72 -9.09
CA ASN A 122 8.96 11.14 -10.35
C ASN A 122 8.03 12.11 -11.06
N ILE A 123 7.93 11.96 -12.37
CA ILE A 123 7.01 12.71 -13.23
C ILE A 123 6.11 11.74 -14.00
N ILE A 124 4.84 12.13 -14.16
CA ILE A 124 3.90 11.53 -15.09
C ILE A 124 3.66 12.52 -16.21
N TYR A 125 3.90 12.12 -17.44
CA TYR A 125 3.67 12.97 -18.62
C TYR A 125 2.17 12.95 -18.99
N ASP A 126 1.38 13.60 -18.14
CA ASP A 126 -0.06 13.77 -18.30
C ASP A 126 -0.46 15.20 -17.98
N SER A 127 -1.47 15.70 -18.68
CA SER A 127 -2.04 17.05 -18.50
C SER A 127 -2.92 17.18 -17.26
N SER A 128 -3.25 16.09 -16.57
CA SER A 128 -4.04 16.12 -15.34
C SER A 128 -3.34 16.91 -14.23
N LEU A 129 -4.13 17.42 -13.29
CA LEU A 129 -3.61 18.08 -12.09
C LEU A 129 -3.54 17.05 -10.97
N ASN A 130 -2.48 16.26 -10.94
CA ASN A 130 -2.31 15.19 -9.97
C ASN A 130 -0.93 15.20 -9.33
N ALA A 131 -0.89 14.92 -8.03
CA ALA A 131 0.34 14.71 -7.27
C ALA A 131 0.07 13.71 -6.15
N PHE A 132 1.01 12.82 -5.88
CA PHE A 132 0.91 11.88 -4.77
C PHE A 132 2.29 11.48 -4.26
N ALA A 133 2.32 11.05 -3.00
CA ALA A 133 3.49 10.44 -2.40
C ALA A 133 3.28 8.92 -2.29
N SER A 134 4.38 8.18 -2.40
CA SER A 134 4.41 6.73 -2.24
C SER A 134 5.68 6.30 -1.52
N GLY A 135 5.68 5.07 -1.01
CA GLY A 135 6.79 4.49 -0.29
C GLY A 135 6.42 4.07 1.13
N ILE A 136 7.15 3.10 1.67
CA ILE A 136 6.88 2.50 3.00
C ILE A 136 7.86 3.03 4.05
N ASN A 137 9.04 3.44 3.62
CA ASN A 137 10.11 3.94 4.51
C ASN A 137 10.88 5.09 3.85
N GLU A 138 11.70 5.80 4.64
CA GLU A 138 12.49 6.95 4.17
C GLU A 138 13.36 6.68 2.92
N ARG A 139 13.77 5.42 2.69
CA ARG A 139 14.60 5.06 1.53
C ARG A 139 13.78 4.87 0.25
N THR A 140 12.49 4.63 0.40
CA THR A 140 11.55 4.35 -0.68
C THR A 140 10.59 5.50 -0.95
N TYR A 141 10.60 6.56 -0.12
CA TYR A 141 9.73 7.71 -0.33
C TYR A 141 9.94 8.32 -1.70
N THR A 142 8.86 8.50 -2.41
CA THR A 142 8.81 9.04 -3.75
C THR A 142 7.66 10.03 -3.85
N VAL A 143 7.93 11.21 -4.38
CA VAL A 143 6.91 12.20 -4.73
C VAL A 143 6.74 12.17 -6.23
N THR A 144 5.51 11.97 -6.68
CA THR A 144 5.16 11.90 -8.09
C THR A 144 4.25 13.06 -8.45
N LEU A 145 4.62 13.81 -9.48
CA LEU A 145 3.90 14.98 -9.99
C LEU A 145 3.53 14.75 -11.45
N SER A 146 2.34 15.18 -11.85
CA SER A 146 1.98 15.23 -13.26
C SER A 146 2.58 16.47 -13.94
N GLU A 147 2.84 16.39 -15.23
CA GLU A 147 3.31 17.54 -16.02
C GLU A 147 2.32 18.70 -15.99
N GLY A 148 1.02 18.39 -15.97
CA GLY A 148 -0.04 19.38 -15.88
C GLY A 148 0.03 20.23 -14.63
N ILE A 149 0.28 19.62 -13.44
CA ILE A 149 0.39 20.36 -12.19
C ILE A 149 1.67 21.22 -12.15
N ILE A 150 2.79 20.73 -12.68
CA ILE A 150 4.05 21.44 -12.74
C ILE A 150 3.95 22.70 -13.63
N ARG A 151 3.18 22.61 -14.73
CA ARG A 151 2.99 23.73 -15.66
C ARG A 151 2.00 24.78 -15.15
N LYS A 152 0.99 24.34 -14.42
CA LYS A 152 -0.16 25.20 -14.04
C LYS A 152 0.07 25.95 -12.73
N LEU A 153 0.76 25.34 -11.76
CA LEU A 153 0.97 25.92 -10.45
C LEU A 153 2.24 26.78 -10.39
N ASN A 154 2.15 27.89 -9.67
CA ASN A 154 3.32 28.69 -9.30
C ASN A 154 4.13 28.01 -8.17
N ASP A 155 5.25 28.60 -7.75
CA ASP A 155 6.16 27.99 -6.76
C ASP A 155 5.53 27.92 -5.36
N GLU A 156 4.72 28.92 -4.99
CA GLU A 156 4.03 28.96 -3.72
C GLU A 156 2.93 27.89 -3.64
N GLU A 157 2.11 27.80 -4.68
CA GLU A 157 1.05 26.79 -4.78
C GLU A 157 1.62 25.37 -4.83
N LEU A 158 2.71 25.16 -5.54
CA LEU A 158 3.36 23.86 -5.64
C LEU A 158 4.00 23.43 -4.30
N SER A 159 4.47 24.41 -3.51
CA SER A 159 5.01 24.14 -2.17
C SER A 159 3.92 23.71 -1.19
N LEU A 160 2.69 24.21 -1.32
CA LEU A 160 1.56 23.85 -0.45
C LEU A 160 1.13 22.38 -0.60
N ILE A 161 1.31 21.77 -1.75
CA ILE A 161 1.00 20.35 -1.98
C ILE A 161 1.83 19.46 -1.07
N HIS A 162 3.05 19.84 -0.78
CA HIS A 162 3.96 19.06 0.07
C HIS A 162 3.79 19.33 1.57
N ILE A 163 3.21 20.49 1.94
CA ILE A 163 2.94 20.84 3.34
C ILE A 163 1.66 20.15 3.85
N SER A 164 0.71 19.86 2.97
CA SER A 164 -0.57 19.26 3.35
C SER A 164 -0.49 17.75 3.67
N GLU A 165 0.61 17.08 3.35
CA GLU A 165 0.83 15.72 3.79
C GLU A 165 1.36 15.72 5.23
N PRO A 166 0.71 14.99 6.16
CA PRO A 166 1.18 14.90 7.53
C PRO A 166 2.48 14.10 7.54
N THR A 167 3.59 14.81 7.51
CA THR A 167 4.88 14.22 7.79
C THR A 167 4.96 13.87 9.26
N ARG A 168 4.83 12.57 9.57
CA ARG A 168 5.02 11.89 10.86
C ARG A 168 3.80 11.74 11.72
#